data_cfec8df9ae58c4d16ebe3a84b2b6dd2b
#
_entry.id   cfec8df9ae58c4d16ebe3a84b2b6dd2b
#
_cell.length_a   1.000
_cell.length_b   1.000
_cell.length_c   1.000
_cell.angle_alpha   90.00
_cell.angle_beta   90.00
_cell.angle_gamma   90.00
#
_symmetry.space_group_name_H-M   'P 1'
#
loop_
_entity.id
_entity.type
_entity.pdbx_description
1 polymer ?
#
loop_
_entity_poly.entity_id
_entity_poly.type
_entity_poly.pdbx_seq_one_letter_code
_entity_poly.pdbx_strand_id
1 'polypeptide(L)'
;GRPFPWLNVVGGGGSSAVWAQIHADVLDRPIRRIEHPIRANARGAALLAGVALGTVSVDELGAKVKIVEVHEPDPANRALYDGLYTAYRSIYKQNKGVHRKLNRHRR
;
A
#
# COMPACT_ATOMS: atom_id res chain seq x y z
N GLY A 1 -15.98 6.13 -6.08
CA GLY A 1 -14.63 6.52 -6.43
C GLY A 1 -14.09 5.65 -7.56
N ARG A 2 -13.20 6.15 -8.38
CA ARG A 2 -12.55 5.32 -9.42
C ARG A 2 -11.62 4.33 -8.74
N PRO A 3 -11.69 3.03 -9.05
CA PRO A 3 -10.73 2.07 -8.53
C PRO A 3 -9.34 2.40 -9.07
N PHE A 4 -8.32 2.32 -8.21
CA PHE A 4 -6.93 2.46 -8.65
C PHE A 4 -6.56 1.24 -9.52
N PRO A 5 -5.99 1.43 -10.72
CA PRO A 5 -5.64 0.32 -11.59
C PRO A 5 -4.42 -0.47 -11.07
N TRP A 6 -3.56 0.14 -10.26
CA TRP A 6 -2.40 -0.45 -9.59
C TRP A 6 -2.02 0.36 -8.36
N LEU A 7 -1.15 -0.21 -7.51
CA LEU A 7 -0.59 0.47 -6.37
C LEU A 7 0.94 0.31 -6.34
N ASN A 8 1.65 1.37 -5.97
CA ASN A 8 3.09 1.29 -5.73
C ASN A 8 3.34 0.98 -4.26
N VAL A 9 4.20 -0.01 -3.97
CA VAL A 9 4.62 -0.31 -2.61
C VAL A 9 5.93 0.39 -2.29
N VAL A 10 5.98 1.04 -1.12
CA VAL A 10 7.11 1.83 -0.63
C VAL A 10 7.49 1.41 0.79
N GLY A 11 8.64 1.90 1.28
CA GLY A 11 9.14 1.56 2.60
C GLY A 11 9.79 0.18 2.66
N GLY A 12 10.03 -0.33 3.87
CA GLY A 12 10.71 -1.61 4.09
C GLY A 12 9.99 -2.80 3.46
N GLY A 13 8.66 -2.83 3.53
CA GLY A 13 7.84 -3.86 2.89
C GLY A 13 8.01 -3.93 1.37
N GLY A 14 8.29 -2.81 0.72
CA GLY A 14 8.54 -2.74 -0.72
C GLY A 14 9.82 -3.45 -1.18
N SER A 15 10.71 -3.80 -0.26
CA SER A 15 11.93 -4.57 -0.57
C SER A 15 11.67 -6.07 -0.72
N SER A 16 10.53 -6.58 -0.28
CA SER A 16 10.17 -7.99 -0.31
C SER A 16 9.22 -8.29 -1.48
N ALA A 17 9.65 -9.17 -2.40
CA ALA A 17 8.80 -9.67 -3.48
C ALA A 17 7.62 -10.49 -2.95
N VAL A 18 7.87 -11.32 -1.93
CA VAL A 18 6.81 -12.13 -1.28
C VAL A 18 5.74 -11.23 -0.67
N TRP A 19 6.15 -10.16 0.01
CA TRP A 19 5.20 -9.22 0.61
C TRP A 19 4.40 -8.46 -0.44
N ALA A 20 5.03 -8.09 -1.55
CA ALA A 20 4.35 -7.46 -2.68
C ALA A 20 3.30 -8.40 -3.31
N GLN A 21 3.64 -9.69 -3.48
CA GLN A 21 2.69 -10.69 -3.98
C GLN A 21 1.49 -10.87 -3.04
N ILE A 22 1.74 -10.98 -1.72
CA ILE A 22 0.65 -11.06 -0.74
C ILE A 22 -0.28 -9.85 -0.84
N HIS A 23 0.27 -8.64 -1.01
CA HIS A 23 -0.55 -7.45 -1.21
C HIS A 23 -1.36 -7.51 -2.51
N ALA A 24 -0.78 -8.01 -3.60
CA ALA A 24 -1.51 -8.16 -4.87
C ALA A 24 -2.71 -9.09 -4.69
N ASP A 25 -2.50 -10.24 -4.08
CA ASP A 25 -3.53 -11.25 -3.86
C ASP A 25 -4.64 -10.77 -2.91
N VAL A 26 -4.27 -10.11 -1.80
CA VAL A 26 -5.23 -9.57 -0.83
C VAL A 26 -6.09 -8.46 -1.43
N LEU A 27 -5.45 -7.54 -2.16
CA LEU A 27 -6.12 -6.35 -2.70
C LEU A 27 -6.77 -6.58 -4.06
N ASP A 28 -6.53 -7.73 -4.67
CA ASP A 28 -6.97 -8.07 -6.03
C ASP A 28 -6.57 -6.97 -7.03
N ARG A 29 -5.31 -6.55 -6.97
CA ARG A 29 -4.76 -5.44 -7.74
C ARG A 29 -3.28 -5.64 -8.03
N PRO A 30 -2.80 -5.24 -9.21
CA PRO A 30 -1.38 -5.21 -9.49
C PRO A 30 -0.62 -4.34 -8.48
N ILE A 31 0.43 -4.89 -7.90
CA ILE A 31 1.34 -4.19 -7.01
C ILE A 31 2.67 -3.96 -7.73
N ARG A 32 3.11 -2.71 -7.77
CA ARG A 32 4.35 -2.30 -8.40
C ARG A 32 5.41 -2.06 -7.32
N ARG A 33 6.54 -2.73 -7.44
CA ARG A 33 7.72 -2.45 -6.63
C ARG A 33 8.55 -1.36 -7.29
N ILE A 34 8.88 -0.34 -6.53
CA ILE A 34 9.72 0.75 -7.00
C ILE A 34 11.18 0.52 -6.64
N GLU A 35 12.08 1.13 -7.41
CA GLU A 35 13.51 1.15 -7.11
C GLU A 35 13.78 1.88 -5.78
N HIS A 36 14.62 1.30 -4.92
CA HIS A 36 14.98 1.83 -3.60
C HIS A 36 13.77 2.24 -2.74
N PRO A 37 12.83 1.33 -2.43
CA PRO A 37 11.55 1.66 -1.79
C PRO A 37 11.69 2.27 -0.40
N ILE A 38 12.79 1.97 0.32
CA ILE A 38 13.10 2.54 1.63
C ILE A 38 13.38 4.06 1.53
N ARG A 39 13.90 4.51 0.38
CA ARG A 39 14.24 5.93 0.14
C ARG A 39 13.08 6.74 -0.43
N ALA A 40 11.87 6.17 -0.53
CA ALA A 40 10.73 6.82 -1.17
C ALA A 40 10.39 8.17 -0.55
N ASN A 41 10.41 8.29 0.79
CA ASN A 41 10.12 9.55 1.48
C ASN A 41 11.17 10.63 1.18
N ALA A 42 12.46 10.28 1.23
CA ALA A 42 13.54 11.22 0.91
C ALA A 42 13.48 11.66 -0.57
N ARG A 43 13.19 10.71 -1.47
CA ARG A 43 12.98 11.02 -2.90
C ARG A 43 11.78 11.96 -3.07
N GLY A 44 10.67 11.70 -2.39
CA GLY A 44 9.48 12.56 -2.44
C GLY A 44 9.79 14.00 -1.99
N ALA A 45 10.51 14.15 -0.88
CA ALA A 45 10.92 15.46 -0.39
C ALA A 45 11.84 16.20 -1.39
N ALA A 46 12.81 15.49 -1.98
CA ALA A 46 13.69 16.07 -2.99
C ALA A 46 12.93 16.49 -4.27
N LEU A 47 11.97 15.69 -4.71
CA LEU A 47 11.13 16.01 -5.86
C LEU A 47 10.24 17.23 -5.60
N LEU A 48 9.65 17.35 -4.41
CA LEU A 48 8.88 18.53 -4.02
C LEU A 48 9.74 19.79 -3.96
N ALA A 49 10.97 19.69 -3.45
CA ALA A 49 11.92 20.80 -3.48
C ALA A 49 12.27 21.19 -4.93
N GLY A 50 12.46 20.20 -5.82
CA GLY A 50 12.69 20.43 -7.24
C GLY A 50 11.53 21.18 -7.91
N VAL A 51 10.29 20.83 -7.57
CA VAL A 51 9.10 21.54 -8.05
C VAL A 51 9.08 22.99 -7.55
N ALA A 52 9.36 23.20 -6.25
CA ALA A 52 9.39 24.54 -5.65
C ALA A 52 10.48 25.45 -6.27
N LEU A 53 11.59 24.85 -6.69
CA LEU A 53 12.71 25.56 -7.37
C LEU A 53 12.52 25.69 -8.89
N GLY A 54 11.43 25.11 -9.44
CA GLY A 54 11.16 25.10 -10.88
C GLY A 54 12.08 24.22 -11.73
N THR A 55 12.85 23.31 -11.09
CA THR A 55 13.75 22.37 -11.80
C THR A 55 13.07 21.08 -12.25
N VAL A 56 11.88 20.79 -11.72
CA VAL A 56 11.03 19.64 -12.06
C VAL A 56 9.58 20.12 -12.12
N SER A 57 8.83 19.71 -13.15
CA SER A 57 7.39 19.98 -13.21
C SER A 57 6.60 18.91 -12.46
N VAL A 58 5.38 19.24 -12.02
CA VAL A 58 4.48 18.28 -11.35
C VAL A 58 4.17 17.11 -12.27
N ASP A 59 4.01 17.33 -13.56
CA ASP A 59 3.68 16.30 -14.56
C ASP A 59 4.83 15.30 -14.76
N GLU A 60 6.07 15.70 -14.48
CA GLU A 60 7.25 14.83 -14.57
C GLU A 60 7.43 13.90 -13.36
N LEU A 61 6.77 14.19 -12.23
CA LEU A 61 6.99 13.44 -10.97
C LEU A 61 6.77 11.93 -11.14
N GLY A 62 5.72 11.55 -11.87
CA GLY A 62 5.41 10.15 -12.13
C GLY A 62 6.53 9.40 -12.86
N ALA A 63 7.16 10.05 -13.84
CA ALA A 63 8.24 9.48 -14.63
C ALA A 63 9.56 9.30 -13.83
N LYS A 64 9.72 10.03 -12.72
CA LYS A 64 10.88 9.90 -11.83
C LYS A 64 10.80 8.69 -10.88
N VAL A 65 9.68 7.97 -10.89
CA VAL A 65 9.49 6.76 -10.07
C VAL A 65 9.72 5.52 -10.95
N LYS A 66 10.90 4.91 -10.82
CA LYS A 66 11.25 3.71 -11.60
C LYS A 66 10.60 2.48 -10.96
N ILE A 67 9.83 1.76 -11.77
CA ILE A 67 9.24 0.46 -11.42
C ILE A 67 10.26 -0.63 -11.75
N VAL A 68 10.53 -1.52 -10.82
CA VAL A 68 11.48 -2.63 -10.99
C VAL A 68 10.78 -3.96 -11.16
N GLU A 69 9.55 -4.09 -10.65
CA GLU A 69 8.81 -5.34 -10.73
C GLU A 69 7.30 -5.07 -10.56
N VAL A 70 6.47 -5.90 -11.18
CA VAL A 70 5.01 -5.87 -11.03
C VAL A 70 4.56 -7.25 -10.58
N HIS A 71 3.72 -7.29 -9.55
CA HIS A 71 3.09 -8.50 -9.04
C HIS A 71 1.61 -8.46 -9.36
N GLU A 72 1.16 -9.37 -10.21
CA GLU A 72 -0.26 -9.55 -10.52
C GLU A 72 -0.93 -10.41 -9.44
N PRO A 73 -2.22 -10.19 -9.13
CA PRO A 73 -2.97 -11.07 -8.23
C PRO A 73 -3.00 -12.49 -8.78
N ASP A 74 -2.80 -13.50 -7.91
CA ASP A 74 -3.01 -14.89 -8.26
C ASP A 74 -4.49 -15.26 -8.03
N PRO A 75 -5.26 -15.59 -9.09
CA PRO A 75 -6.66 -15.95 -8.97
C PRO A 75 -6.89 -17.18 -8.07
N ALA A 76 -5.91 -18.07 -7.94
CA ALA A 76 -6.00 -19.25 -7.08
C ALA A 76 -6.12 -18.88 -5.59
N ASN A 77 -5.60 -17.72 -5.20
CA ASN A 77 -5.62 -17.24 -3.82
C ASN A 77 -6.88 -16.41 -3.48
N ARG A 78 -7.71 -16.05 -4.47
CA ARG A 78 -8.84 -15.15 -4.27
C ARG A 78 -9.82 -15.62 -3.21
N ALA A 79 -10.29 -16.87 -3.32
CA ALA A 79 -11.27 -17.42 -2.38
C ALA A 79 -10.73 -17.48 -0.93
N LEU A 80 -9.44 -17.81 -0.77
CA LEU A 80 -8.77 -17.81 0.53
C LEU A 80 -8.79 -16.42 1.16
N TYR A 81 -8.35 -15.40 0.42
CA TYR A 81 -8.26 -14.03 0.95
C TYR A 81 -9.63 -13.38 1.19
N ASP A 82 -10.65 -13.70 0.40
CA ASP A 82 -12.03 -13.25 0.67
C ASP A 82 -12.58 -13.85 1.98
N GLY A 83 -12.30 -15.12 2.23
CA GLY A 83 -12.63 -15.78 3.49
C GLY A 83 -11.93 -15.14 4.69
N LEU A 84 -10.61 -14.92 4.58
CA LEU A 84 -9.80 -14.26 5.60
C LEU A 84 -10.26 -12.82 5.86
N TYR A 85 -10.61 -12.07 4.82
CA TYR A 85 -11.12 -10.71 4.95
C TYR A 85 -12.47 -10.67 5.68
N THR A 86 -13.34 -11.62 5.38
CA THR A 86 -14.62 -11.77 6.08
C THR A 86 -14.41 -12.06 7.58
N ALA A 87 -13.50 -12.97 7.90
CA ALA A 87 -13.11 -13.28 9.28
C ALA A 87 -12.50 -12.05 9.98
N TYR A 88 -11.59 -11.34 9.33
CA TYR A 88 -10.98 -10.11 9.85
C TYR A 88 -12.03 -9.05 10.21
N ARG A 89 -13.01 -8.81 9.32
CA ARG A 89 -14.10 -7.88 9.60
C ARG A 89 -14.96 -8.29 10.80
N SER A 90 -15.16 -9.60 11.02
CA SER A 90 -15.92 -10.11 12.15
C SER A 90 -15.23 -9.84 13.50
N ILE A 91 -13.89 -9.92 13.55
CA ILE A 91 -13.08 -9.65 14.74
C ILE A 91 -13.37 -8.23 15.27
N TYR A 92 -13.37 -7.23 14.41
CA TYR A 92 -13.68 -5.86 14.83
C TYR A 92 -15.08 -5.74 15.44
N LYS A 93 -16.09 -6.33 14.79
CA LYS A 93 -17.47 -6.29 15.27
C LYS A 93 -17.63 -6.95 16.64
N GLN A 94 -17.01 -8.12 16.81
CA GLN A 94 -17.08 -8.90 18.05
C GLN A 94 -16.37 -8.19 19.21
N ASN A 95 -15.21 -7.58 18.94
CA ASN A 95 -14.40 -6.92 19.96
C ASN A 95 -14.79 -5.47 20.26
N LYS A 96 -15.67 -4.85 19.48
CA LYS A 96 -16.11 -3.45 19.67
C LYS A 96 -16.62 -3.16 21.09
N GLY A 97 -17.36 -4.11 21.69
CA GLY A 97 -17.87 -4.00 23.05
C GLY A 97 -16.74 -4.01 24.10
N VAL A 98 -15.76 -4.87 23.91
CA VAL A 98 -14.58 -4.97 24.80
C VAL A 98 -13.77 -3.68 24.75
N HIS A 99 -13.45 -3.20 23.54
CA HIS A 99 -12.72 -1.94 23.36
C HIS A 99 -13.45 -0.74 24.00
N ARG A 100 -14.78 -0.69 23.90
CA ARG A 100 -15.57 0.36 24.54
C ARG A 100 -15.46 0.31 26.07
N LYS A 101 -15.49 -0.89 26.67
CA LYS A 101 -15.32 -1.05 28.13
C LYS A 101 -13.93 -0.60 28.58
N LEU A 102 -12.88 -1.05 27.88
CA LEU A 102 -11.49 -0.72 28.24
C LEU A 102 -11.18 0.78 28.11
N ASN A 103 -11.83 1.49 27.21
CA ASN A 103 -11.57 2.91 26.96
C ASN A 103 -12.49 3.86 27.71
N ARG A 104 -13.42 3.37 28.56
CA ARG A 104 -14.34 4.21 29.36
C ARG A 104 -13.66 5.12 30.38
N HIS A 105 -12.44 4.77 30.83
CA HIS A 105 -11.72 5.50 31.87
C HIS A 105 -10.65 6.47 31.33
N ARG A 106 -10.66 6.75 30.03
CA ARG A 106 -9.71 7.68 29.37
C ARG A 106 -10.30 9.07 29.06
N ARG A 107 -11.29 9.50 29.85
CA ARG A 107 -11.80 10.89 29.79
C ARG A 107 -11.47 11.61 31.09
#